data_79bb7af534e9b924fa2b84ac8e4866f2
#
_entry.id   79bb7af534e9b924fa2b84ac8e4866f2
#
_cell.length_a   1.000
_cell.length_b   1.000
_cell.length_c   1.000
_cell.angle_alpha   90.00
_cell.angle_beta   90.00
_cell.angle_gamma   90.00
#
_symmetry.space_group_name_H-M   'P 1'
#
loop_
_entity.id
_entity.type
_entity.pdbx_description
1 polymer ?
#
loop_
_entity_poly.entity_id
_entity_poly.type
_entity_poly.pdbx_seq_one_letter_code
_entity_poly.pdbx_strand_id
1 'polypeptide(L)'
;MSVEELASQLRFDADEIPHLDIPEYNWWNEGLHGVARAGTATVFPQAIGLGATFDEELLERIGVAVSTEARAKYNENEKHEDRDIYKGITLWSPNVNLFRDPRWGRGHETYGEDPTLIAILGVAYIKGLQGEGEYLRTAACAKHFAVHSGPEEKRHYFDAKVSMKELWETYLPQFEACVCLLYTSPSPRDAHES
;
A
#
# COMPACT_ATOMS: atom_id res chain seq x y z
N MET A 1 -22.63 13.04 10.46
CA MET A 1 -21.28 13.64 10.69
C MET A 1 -21.37 15.13 10.48
N SER A 2 -20.79 15.93 11.40
CA SER A 2 -20.58 17.37 11.17
C SER A 2 -19.47 17.60 10.14
N VAL A 3 -19.24 18.86 9.74
CA VAL A 3 -18.11 19.21 8.83
C VAL A 3 -16.77 18.95 9.51
N GLU A 4 -16.66 19.23 10.80
CA GLU A 4 -15.47 19.00 11.61
C GLU A 4 -15.17 17.50 11.71
N GLU A 5 -16.16 16.67 11.94
CA GLU A 5 -16.03 15.21 11.96
C GLU A 5 -15.60 14.67 10.59
N LEU A 6 -16.19 15.18 9.50
CA LEU A 6 -15.76 14.81 8.14
C LEU A 6 -14.31 15.20 7.88
N ALA A 7 -13.90 16.40 8.33
CA ALA A 7 -12.52 16.88 8.16
C ALA A 7 -11.53 16.02 8.97
N SER A 8 -11.89 15.59 10.19
CA SER A 8 -11.03 14.73 11.01
C SER A 8 -10.75 13.38 10.34
N GLN A 9 -11.70 12.83 9.56
CA GLN A 9 -11.52 11.56 8.86
C GLN A 9 -10.57 11.65 7.64
N LEU A 10 -10.19 12.84 7.21
CA LEU A 10 -9.21 13.05 6.13
C LEU A 10 -7.76 13.07 6.63
N ARG A 11 -7.53 12.99 7.92
CA ARG A 11 -6.21 12.94 8.53
C ARG A 11 -5.72 11.49 8.60
N PHE A 12 -4.39 11.32 8.72
CA PHE A 12 -3.81 9.97 8.95
C PHE A 12 -4.16 9.41 10.35
N ASP A 13 -4.41 10.28 11.30
CA ASP A 13 -4.86 10.02 12.68
C ASP A 13 -6.35 10.42 12.79
N ALA A 14 -7.24 9.63 12.22
CA ALA A 14 -8.67 9.90 12.21
C ALA A 14 -9.27 9.77 13.62
N ASP A 15 -9.95 10.83 14.07
CA ASP A 15 -10.60 10.86 15.37
C ASP A 15 -11.78 9.88 15.46
N GLU A 16 -12.12 9.43 16.65
CA GLU A 16 -13.34 8.67 16.90
C GLU A 16 -14.61 9.50 16.64
N ILE A 17 -15.71 8.84 16.25
CA ILE A 17 -17.03 9.45 16.13
C ILE A 17 -18.02 8.61 16.94
N PRO A 18 -18.13 8.85 18.25
CA PRO A 18 -18.84 7.96 19.18
C PRO A 18 -20.31 7.74 18.85
N HIS A 19 -21.04 8.77 18.38
CA HIS A 19 -22.45 8.67 18.03
C HIS A 19 -22.74 7.84 16.75
N LEU A 20 -21.67 7.45 16.02
CA LEU A 20 -21.74 6.57 14.85
C LEU A 20 -21.03 5.24 15.08
N ASP A 21 -20.57 4.97 16.31
CA ASP A 21 -19.78 3.78 16.66
C ASP A 21 -18.51 3.62 15.78
N ILE A 22 -17.93 4.74 15.35
CA ILE A 22 -16.68 4.76 14.59
C ILE A 22 -15.53 5.00 15.58
N PRO A 23 -14.63 4.02 15.78
CA PRO A 23 -13.46 4.21 16.64
C PRO A 23 -12.41 5.11 15.96
N GLU A 24 -11.51 5.69 16.74
CA GLU A 24 -10.30 6.30 16.21
C GLU A 24 -9.49 5.29 15.39
N TYR A 25 -8.81 5.76 14.35
CA TYR A 25 -8.00 4.91 13.51
C TYR A 25 -6.77 5.65 12.96
N ASN A 26 -5.61 4.99 13.04
CA ASN A 26 -4.39 5.51 12.41
C ASN A 26 -4.14 4.83 11.07
N TRP A 27 -4.21 5.61 9.99
CA TRP A 27 -4.03 5.16 8.62
C TRP A 27 -2.56 4.92 8.25
N TRP A 28 -1.61 5.43 9.04
CA TRP A 28 -0.18 5.35 8.73
C TRP A 28 0.42 4.05 9.24
N ASN A 29 0.43 3.05 8.37
CA ASN A 29 1.03 1.77 8.65
C ASN A 29 1.91 1.34 7.49
N GLU A 30 3.05 0.71 7.77
CA GLU A 30 4.07 0.38 6.79
C GLU A 30 4.25 -1.14 6.67
N GLY A 31 4.38 -1.61 5.41
CA GLY A 31 4.51 -3.04 5.11
C GLY A 31 5.21 -3.31 3.78
N LEU A 32 6.24 -2.54 3.42
CA LEU A 32 6.93 -2.68 2.12
C LEU A 32 7.69 -4.00 1.99
N HIS A 33 8.34 -4.45 3.05
CA HIS A 33 9.08 -5.73 3.11
C HIS A 33 9.04 -6.37 4.51
N GLY A 34 7.90 -6.28 5.14
CA GLY A 34 7.61 -6.69 6.51
C GLY A 34 6.86 -5.60 7.26
N VAL A 35 6.17 -5.97 8.34
CA VAL A 35 5.49 -4.99 9.19
C VAL A 35 6.53 -4.11 9.87
N ALA A 36 6.45 -2.80 9.64
CA ALA A 36 7.44 -1.88 10.15
C ALA A 36 6.93 -1.08 11.35
N ARG A 37 7.87 -0.83 12.28
CA ARG A 37 7.76 0.07 13.45
C ARG A 37 6.72 -0.32 14.51
N ALA A 38 6.13 -1.50 14.42
CA ALA A 38 5.18 -2.04 15.41
C ALA A 38 5.78 -3.23 16.16
N GLY A 39 6.94 -3.07 16.75
CA GLY A 39 7.68 -4.14 17.43
C GLY A 39 8.39 -5.09 16.47
N THR A 40 8.69 -6.32 16.94
CA THR A 40 9.39 -7.33 16.13
C THR A 40 8.46 -7.96 15.09
N ALA A 41 8.94 -8.11 13.87
CA ALA A 41 8.27 -8.81 12.77
C ALA A 41 9.30 -9.43 11.82
N THR A 42 8.85 -10.30 10.92
CA THR A 42 9.71 -10.84 9.87
C THR A 42 10.13 -9.73 8.91
N VAL A 43 11.42 -9.64 8.62
CA VAL A 43 12.00 -8.70 7.66
C VAL A 43 12.42 -9.46 6.41
N PHE A 44 11.82 -9.12 5.27
CA PHE A 44 12.16 -9.64 3.96
C PHE A 44 13.20 -8.74 3.27
N PRO A 45 13.85 -9.20 2.18
CA PRO A 45 14.68 -8.32 1.37
C PRO A 45 13.93 -7.06 0.90
N GLN A 46 14.65 -6.00 0.62
CA GLN A 46 14.08 -4.78 0.01
C GLN A 46 13.39 -5.10 -1.32
N ALA A 47 12.37 -4.33 -1.68
CA ALA A 47 11.55 -4.57 -2.86
C ALA A 47 12.36 -4.68 -4.15
N ILE A 48 13.43 -3.88 -4.32
CA ILE A 48 14.31 -3.97 -5.49
C ILE A 48 15.01 -5.34 -5.61
N GLY A 49 15.37 -5.96 -4.48
CA GLY A 49 15.91 -7.31 -4.44
C GLY A 49 14.85 -8.36 -4.73
N LEU A 50 13.63 -8.16 -4.24
CA LEU A 50 12.48 -9.01 -4.54
C LEU A 50 12.11 -8.91 -6.02
N GLY A 51 12.16 -7.72 -6.61
CA GLY A 51 11.94 -7.51 -8.05
C GLY A 51 12.90 -8.30 -8.93
N ALA A 52 14.16 -8.43 -8.51
CA ALA A 52 15.19 -9.19 -9.22
C ALA A 52 14.94 -10.72 -9.23
N THR A 53 14.00 -11.22 -8.46
CA THR A 53 13.62 -12.64 -8.48
C THR A 53 12.75 -13.00 -9.69
N PHE A 54 12.00 -12.06 -10.23
CA PHE A 54 10.97 -12.28 -11.27
C PHE A 54 9.93 -13.34 -10.87
N ASP A 55 9.67 -13.49 -9.57
CA ASP A 55 8.84 -14.56 -8.98
C ASP A 55 7.59 -13.96 -8.32
N GLU A 56 6.48 -13.96 -9.04
CA GLU A 56 5.20 -13.44 -8.56
C GLU A 56 4.61 -14.27 -7.42
N GLU A 57 4.79 -15.61 -7.46
CA GLU A 57 4.30 -16.50 -6.42
C GLU A 57 5.02 -16.23 -5.08
N LEU A 58 6.33 -16.00 -5.14
CA LEU A 58 7.11 -15.59 -3.97
C LEU A 58 6.58 -14.29 -3.38
N LEU A 59 6.29 -13.28 -4.22
CA LEU A 59 5.77 -11.98 -3.77
C LEU A 59 4.40 -12.11 -3.09
N GLU A 60 3.51 -12.94 -3.64
CA GLU A 60 2.21 -13.23 -3.02
C GLU A 60 2.39 -13.90 -1.66
N ARG A 61 3.24 -14.91 -1.54
CA ARG A 61 3.55 -15.59 -0.29
C ARG A 61 4.15 -14.64 0.77
N ILE A 62 5.02 -13.73 0.36
CA ILE A 62 5.55 -12.68 1.25
C ILE A 62 4.41 -11.76 1.72
N GLY A 63 3.52 -11.33 0.83
CA GLY A 63 2.34 -10.54 1.17
C GLY A 63 1.44 -11.25 2.19
N VAL A 64 1.23 -12.58 2.03
CA VAL A 64 0.49 -13.40 3.00
C VAL A 64 1.15 -13.39 4.37
N ALA A 65 2.47 -13.54 4.44
CA ALA A 65 3.21 -13.51 5.70
C ALA A 65 3.08 -12.14 6.39
N VAL A 66 3.33 -11.06 5.64
CA VAL A 66 3.25 -9.68 6.15
C VAL A 66 1.84 -9.36 6.67
N SER A 67 0.80 -9.69 5.90
CA SER A 67 -0.58 -9.42 6.32
C SER A 67 -1.02 -10.26 7.51
N THR A 68 -0.53 -11.49 7.62
CA THR A 68 -0.80 -12.35 8.77
C THR A 68 -0.18 -11.77 10.04
N GLU A 69 1.07 -11.34 9.99
CA GLU A 69 1.73 -10.69 11.13
C GLU A 69 1.07 -9.34 11.49
N ALA A 70 0.72 -8.52 10.48
CA ALA A 70 0.02 -7.26 10.71
C ALA A 70 -1.33 -7.48 11.40
N ARG A 71 -2.13 -8.45 10.93
CA ARG A 71 -3.42 -8.78 11.52
C ARG A 71 -3.28 -9.33 12.94
N ALA A 72 -2.30 -10.18 13.21
CA ALA A 72 -2.05 -10.70 14.54
C ALA A 72 -1.68 -9.58 15.53
N LYS A 73 -0.81 -8.64 15.11
CA LYS A 73 -0.43 -7.48 15.92
C LYS A 73 -1.60 -6.54 16.17
N TYR A 74 -2.38 -6.25 15.13
CA TYR A 74 -3.59 -5.44 15.25
C TYR A 74 -4.57 -6.04 16.25
N ASN A 75 -4.88 -7.33 16.13
CA ASN A 75 -5.78 -8.02 17.04
C ASN A 75 -5.30 -8.03 18.51
N GLU A 76 -3.99 -8.04 18.72
CA GLU A 76 -3.43 -7.93 20.05
C GLU A 76 -3.54 -6.50 20.60
N ASN A 77 -3.21 -5.50 19.78
CA ASN A 77 -3.31 -4.09 20.14
C ASN A 77 -4.76 -3.66 20.45
N GLU A 78 -5.75 -4.16 19.69
CA GLU A 78 -7.17 -3.90 19.92
C GLU A 78 -7.67 -4.37 21.31
N LYS A 79 -7.08 -5.42 21.88
CA LYS A 79 -7.41 -5.84 23.27
C LYS A 79 -7.02 -4.80 24.33
N HIS A 80 -6.13 -3.91 23.97
CA HIS A 80 -5.61 -2.84 24.85
C HIS A 80 -6.07 -1.46 24.40
N GLU A 81 -6.96 -1.38 23.42
CA GLU A 81 -7.42 -0.13 22.78
C GLU A 81 -6.25 0.73 22.25
N ASP A 82 -5.15 0.06 21.84
CA ASP A 82 -3.95 0.71 21.34
C ASP A 82 -4.00 0.86 19.83
N ARG A 83 -4.48 2.03 19.38
CA ARG A 83 -4.67 2.40 17.96
C ARG A 83 -3.66 3.43 17.47
N ASP A 84 -2.49 3.47 18.08
CA ASP A 84 -1.43 4.40 17.72
C ASP A 84 -0.85 4.11 16.30
N ILE A 85 -0.02 5.02 15.82
CA ILE A 85 0.69 4.94 14.54
C ILE A 85 1.41 3.57 14.38
N TYR A 86 1.37 3.00 13.18
CA TYR A 86 1.93 1.69 12.79
C TYR A 86 1.23 0.46 13.38
N LYS A 87 0.08 0.60 14.02
CA LYS A 87 -0.66 -0.50 14.66
C LYS A 87 -1.94 -0.89 13.94
N GLY A 88 -2.29 -0.19 12.86
CA GLY A 88 -3.45 -0.48 12.02
C GLY A 88 -3.18 -1.56 10.96
N ILE A 89 -4.16 -1.79 10.11
CA ILE A 89 -4.17 -2.81 9.06
C ILE A 89 -4.30 -2.24 7.65
N THR A 90 -4.22 -0.92 7.49
CA THR A 90 -4.13 -0.25 6.19
C THR A 90 -2.65 -0.02 5.88
N LEU A 91 -2.04 -0.92 5.10
CA LEU A 91 -0.62 -0.86 4.81
C LEU A 91 -0.35 0.06 3.61
N TRP A 92 0.50 1.07 3.80
CA TRP A 92 0.93 1.97 2.72
C TRP A 92 1.98 1.28 1.84
N SER A 93 1.56 0.23 1.19
CA SER A 93 2.35 -0.63 0.30
C SER A 93 1.45 -1.37 -0.70
N PRO A 94 2.00 -1.77 -1.86
CA PRO A 94 3.39 -1.67 -2.32
C PRO A 94 3.77 -0.28 -2.86
N ASN A 95 5.08 -0.02 -2.99
CA ASN A 95 5.59 1.09 -3.79
C ASN A 95 5.72 0.61 -5.25
N VAL A 96 4.87 1.15 -6.12
CA VAL A 96 4.81 0.82 -7.55
C VAL A 96 5.35 1.94 -8.45
N ASN A 97 6.10 2.89 -7.89
CA ASN A 97 6.80 3.88 -8.68
C ASN A 97 7.96 3.26 -9.47
N LEU A 98 8.28 3.83 -10.63
CA LEU A 98 9.42 3.41 -11.42
C LEU A 98 10.74 3.91 -10.81
N PHE A 99 11.75 3.07 -10.78
CA PHE A 99 13.11 3.49 -10.44
C PHE A 99 13.77 4.15 -11.66
N ARG A 100 13.33 5.34 -12.04
CA ARG A 100 13.74 6.07 -13.25
C ARG A 100 14.96 6.97 -13.07
N ASP A 101 15.35 7.31 -11.86
CA ASP A 101 16.48 8.19 -11.55
C ASP A 101 17.36 7.55 -10.46
N PRO A 102 18.64 7.26 -10.75
CA PRO A 102 19.51 6.61 -9.76
C PRO A 102 19.80 7.49 -8.53
N ARG A 103 19.49 8.79 -8.58
CA ARG A 103 19.63 9.72 -7.46
C ARG A 103 18.43 9.70 -6.53
N TRP A 104 17.39 8.94 -6.86
CA TRP A 104 16.21 8.80 -6.01
C TRP A 104 16.53 7.98 -4.77
N GLY A 105 16.46 8.59 -3.58
CA GLY A 105 16.83 7.98 -2.30
C GLY A 105 15.94 6.81 -1.86
N ARG A 106 14.78 6.60 -2.50
CA ARG A 106 13.83 5.52 -2.21
C ARG A 106 13.75 4.46 -3.30
N GLY A 107 14.74 4.42 -4.21
CA GLY A 107 14.75 3.47 -5.32
C GLY A 107 14.72 1.99 -4.89
N HIS A 108 15.27 1.66 -3.73
CA HIS A 108 15.26 0.32 -3.16
C HIS A 108 13.87 -0.15 -2.72
N GLU A 109 12.91 0.75 -2.56
CA GLU A 109 11.54 0.43 -2.12
C GLU A 109 10.64 -0.07 -3.26
N THR A 110 11.05 0.01 -4.52
CA THR A 110 10.27 -0.43 -5.68
C THR A 110 10.88 -1.65 -6.35
N TYR A 111 10.07 -2.37 -7.15
CA TYR A 111 10.48 -3.62 -7.80
C TYR A 111 11.38 -3.42 -9.03
N GLY A 112 11.59 -2.21 -9.50
CA GLY A 112 12.47 -1.93 -10.64
C GLY A 112 12.08 -0.71 -11.46
N GLU A 113 12.44 -0.73 -12.74
CA GLU A 113 12.22 0.37 -13.68
C GLU A 113 11.22 0.05 -14.80
N ASP A 114 10.79 -1.21 -14.91
CA ASP A 114 9.84 -1.66 -15.91
C ASP A 114 8.41 -1.65 -15.37
N PRO A 115 7.46 -0.92 -15.99
CA PRO A 115 6.09 -0.82 -15.50
C PRO A 115 5.34 -2.16 -15.52
N THR A 116 5.65 -3.07 -16.46
CA THR A 116 5.00 -4.38 -16.54
C THR A 116 5.44 -5.28 -15.41
N LEU A 117 6.74 -5.35 -15.13
CA LEU A 117 7.28 -6.12 -14.00
C LEU A 117 6.72 -5.60 -12.68
N ILE A 118 6.71 -4.28 -12.50
CA ILE A 118 6.18 -3.66 -11.28
C ILE A 118 4.69 -3.94 -11.12
N ALA A 119 3.91 -3.92 -12.21
CA ALA A 119 2.49 -4.26 -12.20
C ALA A 119 2.26 -5.71 -11.74
N ILE A 120 2.96 -6.68 -12.34
CA ILE A 120 2.83 -8.10 -12.02
C ILE A 120 3.18 -8.36 -10.54
N LEU A 121 4.34 -7.89 -10.09
CA LEU A 121 4.81 -8.13 -8.72
C LEU A 121 4.00 -7.33 -7.69
N GLY A 122 3.58 -6.10 -8.02
CA GLY A 122 2.72 -5.28 -7.17
C GLY A 122 1.35 -5.91 -6.96
N VAL A 123 0.74 -6.43 -8.02
CA VAL A 123 -0.53 -7.17 -7.97
C VAL A 123 -0.40 -8.43 -7.13
N ALA A 124 0.65 -9.24 -7.32
CA ALA A 124 0.88 -10.44 -6.53
C ALA A 124 1.04 -10.11 -5.02
N TYR A 125 1.80 -9.06 -4.71
CA TYR A 125 1.96 -8.62 -3.33
C TYR A 125 0.64 -8.15 -2.71
N ILE A 126 -0.18 -7.39 -3.44
CA ILE A 126 -1.51 -6.93 -2.99
C ILE A 126 -2.43 -8.13 -2.72
N LYS A 127 -2.47 -9.14 -3.60
CA LYS A 127 -3.23 -10.38 -3.36
C LYS A 127 -2.85 -11.01 -2.03
N GLY A 128 -1.57 -11.17 -1.79
CA GLY A 128 -1.07 -11.70 -0.53
C GLY A 128 -1.44 -10.83 0.68
N LEU A 129 -1.38 -9.50 0.57
CA LEU A 129 -1.76 -8.59 1.64
C LEU A 129 -3.26 -8.67 1.98
N GLN A 130 -4.12 -8.69 0.97
CA GLN A 130 -5.56 -8.64 1.16
C GLN A 130 -6.18 -9.99 1.45
N GLY A 131 -5.65 -11.06 0.86
CA GLY A 131 -6.22 -12.41 0.94
C GLY A 131 -7.50 -12.52 0.11
N GLU A 132 -8.10 -13.73 0.12
CA GLU A 132 -9.30 -14.08 -0.67
C GLU A 132 -10.54 -14.30 0.21
N GLY A 133 -10.52 -13.86 1.47
CA GLY A 133 -11.63 -14.03 2.40
C GLY A 133 -12.75 -13.01 2.16
N GLU A 134 -13.89 -13.23 2.81
CA GLU A 134 -15.02 -12.27 2.82
C GLU A 134 -14.59 -10.88 3.30
N TYR A 135 -13.64 -10.82 4.23
CA TYR A 135 -13.04 -9.60 4.75
C TYR A 135 -11.56 -9.58 4.44
N LEU A 136 -11.05 -8.41 4.05
CA LEU A 136 -9.63 -8.21 3.80
C LEU A 136 -8.81 -8.52 5.06
N ARG A 137 -7.69 -9.23 4.89
CA ARG A 137 -6.75 -9.45 5.99
C ARG A 137 -6.07 -8.14 6.38
N THR A 138 -5.62 -7.39 5.39
CA THR A 138 -5.16 -6.00 5.49
C THR A 138 -5.60 -5.26 4.23
N ALA A 139 -5.67 -3.92 4.28
CA ALA A 139 -5.90 -3.11 3.08
C ALA A 139 -4.57 -2.63 2.51
N ALA A 140 -4.34 -2.88 1.24
CA ALA A 140 -3.17 -2.38 0.52
C ALA A 140 -3.39 -0.97 -0.02
N CYS A 141 -2.32 -0.18 -0.12
CA CYS A 141 -2.32 1.15 -0.73
C CYS A 141 -1.14 1.29 -1.68
N ALA A 142 -1.37 1.09 -2.98
CA ALA A 142 -0.35 1.30 -4.00
C ALA A 142 0.08 2.76 -4.02
N LYS A 143 1.39 3.02 -3.91
CA LYS A 143 1.94 4.37 -3.78
C LYS A 143 3.19 4.54 -4.67
N HIS A 144 3.60 5.78 -4.94
CA HIS A 144 3.00 7.08 -4.61
C HIS A 144 2.41 7.65 -5.89
N PHE A 145 1.13 7.90 -5.94
CA PHE A 145 0.44 8.34 -7.14
C PHE A 145 0.81 9.78 -7.52
N ALA A 146 1.35 10.01 -8.74
CA ALA A 146 1.70 8.98 -9.73
C ALA A 146 3.17 9.05 -10.15
N VAL A 147 3.69 10.21 -10.55
CA VAL A 147 5.03 10.43 -11.12
C VAL A 147 5.99 10.86 -10.01
N HIS A 148 6.23 9.98 -9.07
CA HIS A 148 7.21 10.13 -8.01
C HIS A 148 8.62 9.74 -8.52
N SER A 149 9.66 9.82 -7.71
CA SER A 149 11.03 9.36 -8.02
C SER A 149 11.92 10.36 -8.79
N GLY A 150 12.01 11.58 -8.30
CA GLY A 150 13.03 12.55 -8.71
C GLY A 150 14.30 12.46 -7.85
N PRO A 151 15.31 13.31 -8.13
CA PRO A 151 16.52 13.39 -7.32
C PRO A 151 16.20 13.65 -5.84
N GLU A 152 16.84 12.91 -4.93
CA GLU A 152 16.55 12.97 -3.49
C GLU A 152 16.73 14.37 -2.89
N GLU A 153 17.74 15.09 -3.30
CA GLU A 153 17.98 16.48 -2.86
C GLU A 153 16.82 17.43 -3.17
N LYS A 154 15.95 17.05 -4.16
CA LYS A 154 14.80 17.84 -4.61
C LYS A 154 13.46 17.28 -4.12
N ARG A 155 13.43 16.32 -3.24
CA ARG A 155 12.21 15.60 -2.80
C ARG A 155 11.03 16.52 -2.50
N HIS A 156 11.25 17.66 -1.85
CA HIS A 156 10.19 18.55 -1.37
C HIS A 156 9.75 19.62 -2.37
N TYR A 157 10.43 19.73 -3.52
CA TYR A 157 10.14 20.76 -4.52
C TYR A 157 10.34 20.33 -5.97
N PHE A 158 10.56 19.02 -6.19
CA PHE A 158 10.71 18.45 -7.51
C PHE A 158 9.39 18.53 -8.29
N ASP A 159 9.39 19.27 -9.39
CA ASP A 159 8.27 19.33 -10.32
C ASP A 159 8.43 18.25 -11.40
N ALA A 160 7.67 17.16 -11.26
CA ALA A 160 7.70 16.03 -12.18
C ALA A 160 6.88 16.33 -13.44
N LYS A 161 7.53 16.89 -14.47
CA LYS A 161 6.91 17.17 -15.77
C LYS A 161 6.98 15.94 -16.67
N VAL A 162 5.81 15.49 -17.12
CA VAL A 162 5.68 14.39 -18.09
C VAL A 162 4.60 14.76 -19.12
N SER A 163 4.74 14.25 -20.33
CA SER A 163 3.69 14.34 -21.35
C SER A 163 2.51 13.42 -21.00
N MET A 164 1.33 13.70 -21.55
CA MET A 164 0.18 12.80 -21.41
C MET A 164 0.47 11.40 -21.92
N LYS A 165 1.25 11.29 -23.00
CA LYS A 165 1.67 10.00 -23.54
C LYS A 165 2.52 9.22 -22.53
N GLU A 166 3.56 9.83 -21.99
CA GLU A 166 4.41 9.18 -20.97
C GLU A 166 3.62 8.82 -19.72
N LEU A 167 2.68 9.68 -19.30
CA LEU A 167 1.83 9.42 -18.14
C LEU A 167 1.06 8.10 -18.33
N TRP A 168 0.35 7.96 -19.47
CA TRP A 168 -0.49 6.79 -19.74
C TRP A 168 0.30 5.54 -20.14
N GLU A 169 1.42 5.67 -20.84
CA GLU A 169 2.18 4.51 -21.33
C GLU A 169 3.22 4.01 -20.32
N THR A 170 3.64 4.84 -19.37
CA THR A 170 4.77 4.53 -18.49
C THR A 170 4.45 4.63 -16.99
N TYR A 171 3.75 5.70 -16.56
CA TYR A 171 3.59 5.97 -15.13
C TYR A 171 2.26 5.50 -14.52
N LEU A 172 1.23 5.26 -15.30
CA LEU A 172 -0.06 4.79 -14.82
C LEU A 172 -0.32 3.27 -14.94
N PRO A 173 0.29 2.50 -15.87
CA PRO A 173 -0.10 1.10 -16.08
C PRO A 173 -0.03 0.23 -14.83
N GLN A 174 1.01 0.36 -13.99
CA GLN A 174 1.14 -0.39 -12.76
C GLN A 174 0.12 0.03 -11.69
N PHE A 175 -0.29 1.30 -11.66
CA PHE A 175 -1.37 1.75 -10.78
C PHE A 175 -2.72 1.22 -11.26
N GLU A 176 -2.99 1.26 -12.57
CA GLU A 176 -4.20 0.70 -13.16
C GLU A 176 -4.32 -0.79 -12.84
N ALA A 177 -3.26 -1.57 -13.03
CA ALA A 177 -3.24 -2.99 -12.70
C ALA A 177 -3.54 -3.24 -11.22
N CYS A 178 -2.94 -2.47 -10.31
CA CYS A 178 -3.19 -2.58 -8.88
C CYS A 178 -4.64 -2.21 -8.52
N VAL A 179 -5.20 -1.15 -9.12
CA VAL A 179 -6.57 -0.69 -8.87
C VAL A 179 -7.59 -1.69 -9.43
N CYS A 180 -7.38 -2.23 -10.62
CA CYS A 180 -8.24 -3.25 -11.19
C CYS A 180 -8.34 -4.49 -10.31
N LEU A 181 -7.25 -4.89 -9.66
CA LEU A 181 -7.28 -5.98 -8.69
C LEU A 181 -8.04 -5.60 -7.40
N LEU A 182 -7.85 -4.40 -6.89
CA LEU A 182 -8.55 -3.92 -5.70
C LEU A 182 -10.08 -3.88 -5.89
N TYR A 183 -10.54 -3.68 -7.14
CA TYR A 183 -11.95 -3.71 -7.51
C TYR A 183 -12.51 -5.11 -7.78
N THR A 184 -11.69 -6.14 -7.93
CA THR A 184 -12.14 -7.54 -8.11
C THR A 184 -12.45 -8.25 -6.79
N SER A 185 -12.22 -7.66 -5.65
CA SER A 185 -12.91 -8.04 -4.41
C SER A 185 -14.38 -7.64 -4.56
N PRO A 186 -15.36 -8.50 -4.20
CA PRO A 186 -16.77 -8.25 -4.49
C PRO A 186 -17.20 -6.91 -3.90
N SER A 187 -17.24 -5.90 -4.77
CA SER A 187 -17.86 -4.61 -4.46
C SER A 187 -19.36 -4.84 -4.38
N PRO A 188 -20.09 -4.16 -3.48
CA PRO A 188 -21.56 -4.20 -3.49
C PRO A 188 -22.18 -3.79 -4.84
N ARG A 189 -21.40 -3.24 -5.78
CA ARG A 189 -21.84 -2.93 -7.15
C ARG A 189 -21.91 -4.16 -8.06
N ASP A 190 -21.05 -5.17 -7.83
CA ASP A 190 -21.00 -6.37 -8.68
C ASP A 190 -22.13 -7.37 -8.35
N ALA A 191 -22.81 -7.18 -7.21
CA ALA A 191 -23.98 -7.98 -6.79
C ALA A 191 -25.28 -7.61 -7.54
N HIS A 192 -25.27 -6.59 -8.39
CA HIS A 192 -26.46 -6.12 -9.11
C HIS A 192 -26.45 -6.42 -10.61
N GLU A 193 -25.43 -7.11 -11.15
CA GLU A 193 -25.34 -7.47 -12.58
C GLU A 193 -25.36 -9.00 -12.82
N SER A 194 -26.01 -9.77 -11.94
CA SER A 194 -26.26 -11.20 -12.17
C SER A 194 -27.75 -11.51 -12.15
#